data_6eb3988e47ffa1cbe3bf6155b334ad1c
#
_entry.id   6eb3988e47ffa1cbe3bf6155b334ad1c
#
_cell.length_a   1.000
_cell.length_b   1.000
_cell.length_c   1.000
_cell.angle_alpha   90.00
_cell.angle_beta   90.00
_cell.angle_gamma   90.00
#
_symmetry.space_group_name_H-M   'P 1'
#
loop_
_entity.id
_entity.type
_entity.pdbx_description
1 polymer ?
#
loop_
_entity_poly.entity_id
_entity_poly.type
_entity_poly.pdbx_seq_one_letter_code
_entity_poly.pdbx_strand_id
1 'polypeptide(L)'
;MLKNPLIKPFLSSFLDLAPILAVVLIFQVFIIQQPVPDVARLIAGTLFVILGLTLFIQGLQLSLFPLGESMAYDFARKGSLFWLLAFAFCLGFGAAIAEPAIIALAKKAANIASAANIIEQTNTAKSNYALELRITIAFAVGVAILIGVLRIIRGWPAYYPIFCAYACIALMTPFAPANIIGIAYDSGCIATSTITVPLVTALGVGLATAIKGRNPITDGFGLVVFASLTPIIFVMAYGMFV
;
A
#
# COMPACT_ATOMS: atom_id res chain seq x y z
N MET A 1 -3.13 -34.31 5.69
CA MET A 1 -1.73 -33.90 5.46
C MET A 1 -1.51 -33.65 3.97
N LEU A 2 -1.77 -32.43 3.47
CA LEU A 2 -1.58 -32.07 2.05
C LEU A 2 -0.08 -31.78 1.82
N LYS A 3 0.63 -32.76 1.27
CA LYS A 3 2.09 -32.70 1.00
C LYS A 3 2.47 -31.93 -0.28
N ASN A 4 1.51 -31.32 -0.98
CA ASN A 4 1.81 -30.58 -2.22
C ASN A 4 2.17 -29.12 -1.90
N PRO A 5 3.36 -28.64 -2.31
CA PRO A 5 3.86 -27.30 -2.01
C PRO A 5 2.98 -26.17 -2.60
N LEU A 6 2.14 -26.47 -3.60
CA LEU A 6 1.24 -25.50 -4.25
C LEU A 6 -0.13 -25.38 -3.57
N ILE A 7 -0.58 -26.40 -2.83
CA ILE A 7 -1.95 -26.38 -2.26
C ILE A 7 -2.06 -25.40 -1.08
N LYS A 8 -1.03 -25.29 -0.24
CA LYS A 8 -1.03 -24.34 0.88
C LYS A 8 -1.14 -22.89 0.43
N PRO A 9 -0.32 -22.40 -0.52
CA PRO A 9 -0.44 -21.03 -1.02
C PRO A 9 -1.77 -20.74 -1.72
N PHE A 10 -2.29 -21.72 -2.47
CA PHE A 10 -3.59 -21.60 -3.12
C PHE A 10 -4.72 -21.46 -2.09
N LEU A 11 -4.72 -22.27 -1.04
CA LEU A 11 -5.69 -22.19 0.05
C LEU A 11 -5.57 -20.86 0.81
N SER A 12 -4.35 -20.36 1.03
CA SER A 12 -4.12 -19.05 1.65
C SER A 12 -4.74 -17.93 0.80
N SER A 13 -4.45 -17.89 -0.51
CA SER A 13 -5.01 -16.89 -1.42
C SER A 13 -6.54 -16.97 -1.52
N PHE A 14 -7.10 -18.17 -1.44
CA PHE A 14 -8.56 -18.33 -1.37
C PHE A 14 -9.13 -17.75 -0.06
N LEU A 15 -8.49 -18.02 1.08
CA LEU A 15 -8.91 -17.48 2.38
C LEU A 15 -8.78 -15.96 2.46
N ASP A 16 -7.78 -15.39 1.80
CA ASP A 16 -7.60 -13.92 1.70
C ASP A 16 -8.75 -13.26 0.91
N LEU A 17 -9.28 -13.94 -0.10
CA LEU A 17 -10.41 -13.47 -0.90
C LEU A 17 -11.78 -13.84 -0.31
N ALA A 18 -11.85 -14.84 0.55
CA ALA A 18 -13.10 -15.37 1.10
C ALA A 18 -13.99 -14.31 1.79
N PRO A 19 -13.45 -13.36 2.59
CA PRO A 19 -14.27 -12.31 3.20
C PRO A 19 -14.93 -11.40 2.16
N ILE A 20 -14.20 -11.05 1.09
CA ILE A 20 -14.72 -10.21 0.01
C ILE A 20 -15.82 -10.95 -0.76
N LEU A 21 -15.57 -12.20 -1.10
CA LEU A 21 -16.55 -13.05 -1.77
C LEU A 21 -17.82 -13.24 -0.92
N ALA A 22 -17.66 -13.43 0.39
CA ALA A 22 -18.79 -13.56 1.31
C ALA A 22 -19.64 -12.28 1.35
N VAL A 23 -18.99 -11.11 1.48
CA VAL A 23 -19.71 -9.82 1.46
C VAL A 23 -20.43 -9.62 0.15
N VAL A 24 -19.78 -9.84 -1.00
CA VAL A 24 -20.39 -9.70 -2.32
C VAL A 24 -21.60 -10.63 -2.46
N LEU A 25 -21.49 -11.89 -2.03
CA LEU A 25 -22.60 -12.85 -2.08
C LEU A 25 -23.76 -12.42 -1.17
N ILE A 26 -23.49 -11.96 0.06
CA ILE A 26 -24.53 -11.49 0.98
C ILE A 26 -25.25 -10.29 0.37
N PHE A 27 -24.52 -9.31 -0.16
CA PHE A 27 -25.14 -8.14 -0.79
C PHE A 27 -25.97 -8.52 -2.03
N GLN A 28 -25.45 -9.42 -2.87
CA GLN A 28 -26.14 -9.88 -4.07
C GLN A 28 -27.46 -10.57 -3.74
N VAL A 29 -27.46 -11.47 -2.73
CA VAL A 29 -28.62 -12.29 -2.41
C VAL A 29 -29.65 -11.51 -1.58
N PHE A 30 -29.23 -10.71 -0.60
CA PHE A 30 -30.15 -10.09 0.38
C PHE A 30 -30.52 -8.64 0.02
N ILE A 31 -29.63 -7.90 -0.67
CA ILE A 31 -29.82 -6.46 -0.91
C ILE A 31 -30.17 -6.20 -2.38
N ILE A 32 -29.36 -6.69 -3.31
CA ILE A 32 -29.52 -6.39 -4.74
C ILE A 32 -30.66 -7.22 -5.33
N GLN A 33 -30.79 -8.50 -4.94
CA GLN A 33 -31.85 -9.43 -5.32
C GLN A 33 -32.07 -9.57 -6.86
N GLN A 34 -31.05 -9.21 -7.65
CA GLN A 34 -31.12 -9.35 -9.12
C GLN A 34 -30.31 -10.57 -9.56
N PRO A 35 -30.74 -11.26 -10.61
CA PRO A 35 -29.97 -12.38 -11.15
C PRO A 35 -28.61 -11.91 -11.63
N VAL A 36 -27.56 -12.63 -11.22
CA VAL A 36 -26.18 -12.33 -11.66
C VAL A 36 -26.04 -12.70 -13.12
N PRO A 37 -25.76 -11.74 -14.02
CA PRO A 37 -25.49 -12.09 -15.41
C PRO A 37 -24.19 -12.91 -15.50
N ASP A 38 -24.22 -13.99 -16.28
CA ASP A 38 -23.01 -14.75 -16.63
C ASP A 38 -22.23 -15.35 -15.42
N VAL A 39 -22.92 -16.08 -14.54
CA VAL A 39 -22.33 -16.72 -13.36
C VAL A 39 -21.08 -17.57 -13.71
N ALA A 40 -21.08 -18.22 -14.87
CA ALA A 40 -19.95 -19.03 -15.33
C ALA A 40 -18.68 -18.18 -15.52
N ARG A 41 -18.80 -17.01 -16.10
CA ARG A 41 -17.67 -16.06 -16.24
C ARG A 41 -17.19 -15.53 -14.90
N LEU A 42 -18.11 -15.26 -13.96
CA LEU A 42 -17.76 -14.80 -12.62
C LEU A 42 -16.94 -15.86 -11.89
N ILE A 43 -17.37 -17.13 -11.92
CA ILE A 43 -16.64 -18.25 -11.29
C ILE A 43 -15.28 -18.44 -11.95
N ALA A 44 -15.22 -18.48 -13.29
CA ALA A 44 -13.97 -18.61 -14.01
C ALA A 44 -13.02 -17.44 -13.71
N GLY A 45 -13.51 -16.19 -13.69
CA GLY A 45 -12.73 -15.01 -13.33
C GLY A 45 -12.19 -15.09 -11.91
N THR A 46 -12.98 -15.51 -10.93
CA THR A 46 -12.57 -15.69 -9.54
C THR A 46 -11.45 -16.74 -9.42
N LEU A 47 -11.57 -17.87 -10.13
CA LEU A 47 -10.53 -18.91 -10.15
C LEU A 47 -9.21 -18.38 -10.74
N PHE A 48 -9.27 -17.61 -11.86
CA PHE A 48 -8.08 -16.97 -12.42
C PHE A 48 -7.46 -15.95 -11.49
N VAL A 49 -8.25 -15.17 -10.75
CA VAL A 49 -7.76 -14.23 -9.74
C VAL A 49 -7.05 -14.97 -8.62
N ILE A 50 -7.62 -16.06 -8.09
CA ILE A 50 -6.98 -16.87 -7.04
C ILE A 50 -5.64 -17.46 -7.53
N LEU A 51 -5.61 -18.01 -8.73
CA LEU A 51 -4.39 -18.55 -9.34
C LEU A 51 -3.33 -17.45 -9.53
N GLY A 52 -3.72 -16.31 -10.11
CA GLY A 52 -2.84 -15.17 -10.32
C GLY A 52 -2.27 -14.64 -9.02
N LEU A 53 -3.12 -14.45 -7.99
CA LEU A 53 -2.70 -13.99 -6.67
C LEU A 53 -1.73 -14.98 -6.02
N THR A 54 -2.01 -16.29 -6.12
CA THR A 54 -1.13 -17.33 -5.57
C THR A 54 0.27 -17.27 -6.20
N LEU A 55 0.34 -17.27 -7.52
CA LEU A 55 1.62 -17.22 -8.24
C LEU A 55 2.37 -15.90 -7.97
N PHE A 56 1.65 -14.80 -7.91
CA PHE A 56 2.21 -13.48 -7.64
C PHE A 56 2.82 -13.39 -6.23
N ILE A 57 2.07 -13.78 -5.18
CA ILE A 57 2.57 -13.77 -3.80
C ILE A 57 3.77 -14.71 -3.65
N GLN A 58 3.73 -15.90 -4.26
CA GLN A 58 4.88 -16.80 -4.25
C GLN A 58 6.11 -16.20 -4.93
N GLY A 59 5.92 -15.55 -6.07
CA GLY A 59 7.01 -14.84 -6.76
C GLY A 59 7.65 -13.78 -5.87
N LEU A 60 6.86 -12.98 -5.17
CA LEU A 60 7.36 -11.97 -4.23
C LEU A 60 8.12 -12.59 -3.05
N GLN A 61 7.58 -13.66 -2.46
CA GLN A 61 8.20 -14.36 -1.32
C GLN A 61 9.54 -14.99 -1.69
N LEU A 62 9.68 -15.48 -2.91
CA LEU A 62 10.91 -16.14 -3.36
C LEU A 62 11.98 -15.15 -3.87
N SER A 63 11.60 -13.95 -4.26
CA SER A 63 12.51 -12.98 -4.88
C SER A 63 12.64 -11.67 -4.12
N LEU A 64 11.59 -10.86 -4.08
CA LEU A 64 11.65 -9.49 -3.58
C LEU A 64 11.85 -9.39 -2.07
N PHE A 65 11.22 -10.27 -1.28
CA PHE A 65 11.33 -10.16 0.17
C PHE A 65 12.71 -10.53 0.70
N PRO A 66 13.33 -11.68 0.30
CA PRO A 66 14.70 -11.99 0.68
C PRO A 66 15.71 -10.95 0.19
N LEU A 67 15.47 -10.39 -1.00
CA LEU A 67 16.33 -9.35 -1.56
C LEU A 67 16.24 -8.04 -0.78
N GLY A 68 15.03 -7.62 -0.42
CA GLY A 68 14.79 -6.44 0.43
C GLY A 68 15.45 -6.57 1.80
N GLU A 69 15.30 -7.73 2.45
CA GLU A 69 15.90 -8.02 3.75
C GLU A 69 17.44 -8.05 3.70
N SER A 70 18.02 -8.76 2.73
CA SER A 70 19.48 -8.88 2.60
C SER A 70 20.13 -7.57 2.25
N MET A 71 19.54 -6.78 1.34
CA MET A 71 20.07 -5.46 0.98
C MET A 71 19.98 -4.48 2.15
N ALA A 72 18.88 -4.48 2.90
CA ALA A 72 18.74 -3.65 4.10
C ALA A 72 19.81 -3.97 5.15
N TYR A 73 20.05 -5.26 5.38
CA TYR A 73 21.09 -5.73 6.29
C TYR A 73 22.48 -5.31 5.83
N ASP A 74 22.82 -5.49 4.55
CA ASP A 74 24.12 -5.17 4.00
C ASP A 74 24.41 -3.66 4.00
N PHE A 75 23.43 -2.83 3.66
CA PHE A 75 23.59 -1.36 3.74
C PHE A 75 23.74 -0.88 5.19
N ALA A 76 22.98 -1.46 6.12
CA ALA A 76 23.13 -1.15 7.55
C ALA A 76 24.51 -1.53 8.06
N ARG A 77 25.03 -2.70 7.66
CA ARG A 77 26.35 -3.18 8.06
C ARG A 77 27.50 -2.36 7.47
N LYS A 78 27.37 -1.88 6.24
CA LYS A 78 28.36 -0.99 5.60
C LYS A 78 28.42 0.40 6.22
N GLY A 79 27.45 0.78 7.06
CA GLY A 79 27.41 2.07 7.75
C GLY A 79 27.13 3.28 6.84
N SER A 80 26.72 3.08 5.59
CA SER A 80 26.40 4.16 4.66
C SER A 80 24.95 4.56 4.78
N LEU A 81 24.67 5.56 5.62
CA LEU A 81 23.33 6.08 5.85
C LEU A 81 22.67 6.58 4.57
N PHE A 82 23.43 7.26 3.71
CA PHE A 82 22.88 7.82 2.45
C PHE A 82 22.33 6.72 1.53
N TRP A 83 23.12 5.67 1.28
CA TRP A 83 22.68 4.56 0.40
C TRP A 83 21.52 3.78 0.99
N LEU A 84 21.51 3.59 2.31
CA LEU A 84 20.38 2.93 2.99
C LEU A 84 19.08 3.74 2.85
N LEU A 85 19.14 5.06 3.05
CA LEU A 85 17.98 5.93 2.92
C LEU A 85 17.50 6.04 1.47
N ALA A 86 18.43 6.15 0.52
CA ALA A 86 18.10 6.15 -0.91
C ALA A 86 17.42 4.84 -1.33
N PHE A 87 17.97 3.69 -0.90
CA PHE A 87 17.38 2.38 -1.15
C PHE A 87 15.97 2.27 -0.53
N ALA A 88 15.82 2.67 0.74
CA ALA A 88 14.53 2.64 1.43
C ALA A 88 13.47 3.50 0.72
N PHE A 89 13.83 4.71 0.31
CA PHE A 89 12.95 5.58 -0.47
C PHE A 89 12.57 4.96 -1.81
N CYS A 90 13.57 4.53 -2.59
CA CYS A 90 13.33 3.93 -3.91
C CYS A 90 12.48 2.66 -3.84
N LEU A 91 12.65 1.85 -2.77
CA LEU A 91 11.86 0.65 -2.55
C LEU A 91 10.40 0.99 -2.25
N GLY A 92 10.13 1.94 -1.36
CA GLY A 92 8.78 2.39 -1.06
C GLY A 92 8.10 3.08 -2.25
N PHE A 93 8.79 4.00 -2.90
CA PHE A 93 8.32 4.68 -4.10
C PHE A 93 8.03 3.70 -5.25
N GLY A 94 8.97 2.81 -5.53
CA GLY A 94 8.87 1.82 -6.61
C GLY A 94 7.73 0.82 -6.39
N ALA A 95 7.54 0.34 -5.15
CA ALA A 95 6.43 -0.54 -4.81
C ALA A 95 5.09 0.17 -5.01
N ALA A 96 4.94 1.39 -4.52
CA ALA A 96 3.69 2.14 -4.60
C ALA A 96 3.37 2.60 -6.04
N ILE A 97 4.36 3.08 -6.81
CA ILE A 97 4.10 3.55 -8.18
C ILE A 97 3.68 2.41 -9.12
N ALA A 98 4.14 1.19 -8.86
CA ALA A 98 3.77 0.01 -9.62
C ALA A 98 2.48 -0.66 -9.15
N GLU A 99 1.91 -0.24 -8.02
CA GLU A 99 0.75 -0.85 -7.38
C GLU A 99 -0.52 -0.71 -8.25
N PRO A 100 -1.14 -1.81 -8.72
CA PRO A 100 -2.35 -1.74 -9.54
C PRO A 100 -3.53 -1.07 -8.84
N ALA A 101 -3.66 -1.23 -7.52
CA ALA A 101 -4.73 -0.63 -6.74
C ALA A 101 -4.61 0.90 -6.67
N ILE A 102 -3.38 1.43 -6.57
CA ILE A 102 -3.12 2.88 -6.62
C ILE A 102 -3.43 3.43 -8.02
N ILE A 103 -3.10 2.69 -9.08
CA ILE A 103 -3.45 3.07 -10.45
C ILE A 103 -4.97 3.16 -10.62
N ALA A 104 -5.70 2.18 -10.09
CA ALA A 104 -7.16 2.15 -10.15
C ALA A 104 -7.79 3.29 -9.34
N LEU A 105 -7.29 3.57 -8.13
CA LEU A 105 -7.71 4.68 -7.29
C LEU A 105 -7.51 6.02 -8.02
N ALA A 106 -6.33 6.26 -8.57
CA ALA A 106 -5.99 7.50 -9.26
C ALA A 106 -6.88 7.75 -10.47
N LYS A 107 -7.19 6.72 -11.27
CA LYS A 107 -8.14 6.80 -12.38
C LYS A 107 -9.56 7.14 -11.90
N LYS A 108 -10.02 6.50 -10.81
CA LYS A 108 -11.33 6.77 -10.22
C LYS A 108 -11.42 8.20 -9.68
N ALA A 109 -10.37 8.66 -9.00
CA ALA A 109 -10.25 10.03 -8.50
C ALA A 109 -10.30 11.07 -9.63
N ALA A 110 -9.60 10.83 -10.75
CA ALA A 110 -9.66 11.69 -11.93
C ALA A 110 -11.06 11.78 -12.54
N ASN A 111 -11.80 10.67 -12.56
CA ASN A 111 -13.19 10.68 -13.04
C ASN A 111 -14.11 11.49 -12.10
N ILE A 112 -13.93 11.37 -10.79
CA ILE A 112 -14.69 12.14 -9.79
C ILE A 112 -14.36 13.63 -9.91
N ALA A 113 -13.08 14.00 -10.02
CA ALA A 113 -12.64 15.37 -10.19
C ALA A 113 -13.18 16.01 -11.48
N SER A 114 -13.22 15.26 -12.58
CA SER A 114 -13.82 15.69 -13.83
C SER A 114 -15.35 15.85 -13.73
N ALA A 115 -16.04 14.95 -13.06
CA ALA A 115 -17.48 15.03 -12.83
C ALA A 115 -17.85 16.23 -11.94
N ALA A 116 -16.96 16.57 -10.99
CA ALA A 116 -17.10 17.75 -10.10
C ALA A 116 -16.64 19.08 -10.76
N ASN A 117 -16.25 19.08 -12.04
CA ASN A 117 -15.70 20.22 -12.77
C ASN A 117 -14.46 20.86 -12.12
N ILE A 118 -13.67 20.10 -11.38
CA ILE A 118 -12.39 20.53 -10.80
C ILE A 118 -11.30 20.54 -11.88
N ILE A 119 -11.35 19.54 -12.78
CA ILE A 119 -10.48 19.42 -13.94
C ILE A 119 -11.31 19.41 -15.22
N GLU A 120 -10.69 19.78 -16.33
CA GLU A 120 -11.35 19.71 -17.65
C GLU A 120 -11.82 18.27 -17.97
N GLN A 121 -12.95 18.16 -18.67
CA GLN A 121 -13.52 16.87 -19.05
C GLN A 121 -12.80 16.21 -20.24
N THR A 122 -11.53 16.54 -20.45
CA THR A 122 -10.68 15.95 -21.48
C THR A 122 -9.99 14.70 -20.98
N ASN A 123 -9.75 13.72 -21.86
CA ASN A 123 -9.00 12.52 -21.51
C ASN A 123 -7.56 12.84 -21.06
N THR A 124 -6.97 13.88 -21.62
CA THR A 124 -5.62 14.35 -21.27
C THR A 124 -5.57 14.89 -19.84
N ALA A 125 -6.54 15.75 -19.46
CA ALA A 125 -6.60 16.30 -18.10
C ALA A 125 -6.81 15.19 -17.06
N LYS A 126 -7.70 14.22 -17.34
CA LYS A 126 -7.90 13.06 -16.47
C LYS A 126 -6.64 12.21 -16.32
N SER A 127 -5.91 11.99 -17.41
CA SER A 127 -4.67 11.22 -17.39
C SER A 127 -3.58 11.91 -16.58
N ASN A 128 -3.43 13.22 -16.75
CA ASN A 128 -2.44 14.02 -16.00
C ASN A 128 -2.76 14.04 -14.51
N TYR A 129 -4.01 14.32 -14.13
CA TYR A 129 -4.44 14.28 -12.73
C TYR A 129 -4.21 12.90 -12.09
N ALA A 130 -4.56 11.83 -12.79
CA ALA A 130 -4.32 10.47 -12.31
C ALA A 130 -2.82 10.19 -12.13
N LEU A 131 -1.96 10.68 -13.04
CA LEU A 131 -0.51 10.52 -12.93
C LEU A 131 0.06 11.32 -11.75
N GLU A 132 -0.35 12.57 -11.59
CA GLU A 132 0.08 13.43 -10.49
C GLU A 132 -0.31 12.83 -9.13
N LEU A 133 -1.56 12.40 -8.98
CA LEU A 133 -2.03 11.76 -7.75
C LEU A 133 -1.26 10.47 -7.46
N ARG A 134 -1.01 9.63 -8.48
CA ARG A 134 -0.22 8.42 -8.35
C ARG A 134 1.22 8.70 -7.91
N ILE A 135 1.87 9.71 -8.49
CA ILE A 135 3.22 10.14 -8.10
C ILE A 135 3.22 10.67 -6.68
N THR A 136 2.22 11.47 -6.29
CA THR A 136 2.07 12.01 -4.93
C THR A 136 1.95 10.88 -3.90
N ILE A 137 1.13 9.87 -4.15
CA ILE A 137 0.99 8.71 -3.26
C ILE A 137 2.31 7.93 -3.19
N ALA A 138 2.94 7.64 -4.32
CA ALA A 138 4.19 6.90 -4.36
C ALA A 138 5.32 7.65 -3.64
N PHE A 139 5.42 8.96 -3.83
CA PHE A 139 6.37 9.81 -3.12
C PHE A 139 6.11 9.80 -1.61
N ALA A 140 4.86 9.89 -1.19
CA ALA A 140 4.46 9.82 0.21
C ALA A 140 4.87 8.48 0.85
N VAL A 141 4.68 7.35 0.16
CA VAL A 141 5.13 6.04 0.64
C VAL A 141 6.65 5.99 0.73
N GLY A 142 7.37 6.50 -0.26
CA GLY A 142 8.84 6.60 -0.20
C GLY A 142 9.33 7.39 1.01
N VAL A 143 8.72 8.55 1.28
CA VAL A 143 9.01 9.38 2.47
C VAL A 143 8.64 8.65 3.77
N ALA A 144 7.52 7.94 3.79
CA ALA A 144 7.09 7.14 4.94
C ALA A 144 8.14 6.10 5.34
N ILE A 145 8.63 5.34 4.35
CA ILE A 145 9.67 4.33 4.58
C ILE A 145 10.99 4.97 5.05
N LEU A 146 11.36 6.11 4.45
CA LEU A 146 12.54 6.87 4.85
C LEU A 146 12.45 7.31 6.32
N ILE A 147 11.31 7.90 6.75
CA ILE A 147 11.06 8.29 8.14
C ILE A 147 11.13 7.08 9.06
N GLY A 148 10.52 5.97 8.67
CA GLY A 148 10.52 4.73 9.43
C GLY A 148 11.92 4.13 9.62
N VAL A 149 12.74 4.14 8.56
CA VAL A 149 14.14 3.70 8.62
C VAL A 149 14.97 4.60 9.52
N LEU A 150 14.82 5.94 9.40
CA LEU A 150 15.48 6.90 10.29
C LEU A 150 15.09 6.68 11.75
N ARG A 151 13.81 6.39 12.01
CA ARG A 151 13.31 6.05 13.33
C ARG A 151 14.03 4.82 13.90
N ILE A 152 14.15 3.74 13.13
CA ILE A 152 14.81 2.50 13.56
C ILE A 152 16.28 2.81 13.91
N ILE A 153 16.98 3.55 13.06
CA ILE A 153 18.39 3.90 13.26
C ILE A 153 18.56 4.74 14.54
N ARG A 154 17.75 5.79 14.71
CA ARG A 154 17.84 6.70 15.88
C ARG A 154 17.24 6.14 17.16
N GLY A 155 16.44 5.10 17.07
CA GLY A 155 15.80 4.46 18.22
C GLY A 155 14.63 5.19 18.80
N TRP A 156 13.96 6.00 18.01
CA TRP A 156 12.78 6.68 18.49
C TRP A 156 11.63 5.70 18.70
N PRO A 157 10.88 5.80 19.81
CA PRO A 157 9.72 4.98 20.01
C PRO A 157 8.65 5.29 18.94
N ALA A 158 7.97 4.25 18.43
CA ALA A 158 7.05 4.36 17.30
C ALA A 158 5.86 5.29 17.57
N TYR A 159 5.44 5.38 18.80
CA TYR A 159 4.21 6.10 19.16
C TYR A 159 4.31 7.62 18.93
N TYR A 160 5.46 8.27 19.12
CA TYR A 160 5.59 9.71 18.88
C TYR A 160 5.27 10.13 17.45
N PRO A 161 5.95 9.61 16.41
CA PRO A 161 5.62 10.00 15.05
C PRO A 161 4.23 9.52 14.60
N ILE A 162 3.72 8.42 15.16
CA ILE A 162 2.35 7.95 14.88
C ILE A 162 1.33 8.95 15.42
N PHE A 163 1.45 9.38 16.69
CA PHE A 163 0.56 10.40 17.25
C PHE A 163 0.65 11.73 16.50
N CYS A 164 1.86 12.13 16.12
CA CYS A 164 2.07 13.36 15.34
C CYS A 164 1.35 13.27 13.97
N ALA A 165 1.46 12.14 13.28
CA ALA A 165 0.79 11.92 12.00
C ALA A 165 -0.73 11.92 12.14
N TYR A 166 -1.29 11.24 13.15
CA TYR A 166 -2.72 11.26 13.41
C TYR A 166 -3.22 12.66 13.77
N ALA A 167 -2.49 13.40 14.61
CA ALA A 167 -2.83 14.78 14.93
C ALA A 167 -2.81 15.67 13.68
N CYS A 168 -1.81 15.50 12.81
CA CYS A 168 -1.72 16.21 11.53
C CYS A 168 -2.94 15.89 10.64
N ILE A 169 -3.30 14.61 10.47
CA ILE A 169 -4.47 14.17 9.70
C ILE A 169 -5.75 14.78 10.27
N ALA A 170 -5.95 14.72 11.59
CA ALA A 170 -7.13 15.25 12.25
C ALA A 170 -7.25 16.78 12.07
N LEU A 171 -6.13 17.50 12.13
CA LEU A 171 -6.10 18.94 11.91
C LEU A 171 -6.31 19.31 10.44
N MET A 172 -5.79 18.54 9.49
CA MET A 172 -5.93 18.82 8.05
C MET A 172 -7.34 18.49 7.53
N THR A 173 -7.99 17.47 8.07
CA THR A 173 -9.30 16.99 7.56
C THR A 173 -10.38 18.09 7.50
N PRO A 174 -10.56 18.98 8.49
CA PRO A 174 -11.54 20.06 8.40
C PRO A 174 -11.24 21.13 7.33
N PHE A 175 -9.98 21.26 6.92
CA PHE A 175 -9.54 22.25 5.94
C PHE A 175 -9.44 21.67 4.52
N ALA A 176 -9.46 20.35 4.39
CA ALA A 176 -9.35 19.66 3.10
C ALA A 176 -10.69 19.74 2.34
N PRO A 177 -10.66 19.88 1.00
CA PRO A 177 -11.86 19.81 0.17
C PRO A 177 -12.58 18.46 0.35
N ALA A 178 -13.92 18.50 0.45
CA ALA A 178 -14.72 17.29 0.74
C ALA A 178 -14.53 16.15 -0.28
N ASN A 179 -14.24 16.50 -1.54
CA ASN A 179 -14.01 15.55 -2.64
C ASN A 179 -12.68 14.81 -2.54
N ILE A 180 -11.66 15.36 -1.85
CA ILE A 180 -10.36 14.72 -1.72
C ILE A 180 -10.24 13.88 -0.44
N ILE A 181 -11.03 14.19 0.60
CA ILE A 181 -10.93 13.52 1.91
C ILE A 181 -11.05 11.99 1.76
N GLY A 182 -12.10 11.51 1.08
CA GLY A 182 -12.28 10.08 0.85
C GLY A 182 -11.11 9.44 0.10
N ILE A 183 -10.63 10.11 -0.96
CA ILE A 183 -9.49 9.65 -1.76
C ILE A 183 -8.20 9.60 -0.91
N ALA A 184 -8.00 10.57 -0.03
CA ALA A 184 -6.84 10.61 0.86
C ALA A 184 -6.85 9.42 1.83
N TYR A 185 -7.96 9.16 2.51
CA TYR A 185 -8.07 8.02 3.42
C TYR A 185 -7.95 6.68 2.68
N ASP A 186 -8.57 6.55 1.50
CA ASP A 186 -8.42 5.38 0.65
C ASP A 186 -6.98 5.16 0.21
N SER A 187 -6.23 6.23 -0.09
CA SER A 187 -4.83 6.14 -0.48
C SER A 187 -3.96 5.54 0.61
N GLY A 188 -4.20 5.89 1.89
CA GLY A 188 -3.50 5.31 3.02
C GLY A 188 -3.82 3.82 3.23
N CYS A 189 -5.08 3.45 3.03
CA CYS A 189 -5.51 2.05 3.10
C CYS A 189 -4.89 1.21 1.98
N ILE A 190 -4.92 1.71 0.74
CA ILE A 190 -4.42 1.00 -0.45
C ILE A 190 -2.88 0.92 -0.44
N ALA A 191 -2.19 1.92 0.09
CA ALA A 191 -0.72 1.92 0.20
C ALA A 191 -0.18 0.78 1.09
N THR A 192 -1.02 0.19 1.95
CA THR A 192 -0.70 -1.00 2.76
C THR A 192 -1.26 -2.26 2.14
N SER A 193 -0.83 -2.57 0.94
CA SER A 193 -1.26 -3.72 0.14
C SER A 193 -0.56 -5.02 0.52
N THR A 194 -1.00 -6.11 -0.11
CA THR A 194 -0.37 -7.44 -0.03
C THR A 194 1.08 -7.47 -0.56
N ILE A 195 1.50 -6.44 -1.31
CA ILE A 195 2.87 -6.28 -1.82
C ILE A 195 3.69 -5.41 -0.87
N THR A 196 3.17 -4.22 -0.57
CA THR A 196 3.92 -3.20 0.18
C THR A 196 4.17 -3.64 1.62
N VAL A 197 3.18 -4.22 2.31
CA VAL A 197 3.33 -4.62 3.71
C VAL A 197 4.45 -5.63 3.93
N PRO A 198 4.50 -6.78 3.23
CA PRO A 198 5.58 -7.74 3.43
C PRO A 198 6.94 -7.18 3.01
N LEU A 199 7.01 -6.40 1.93
CA LEU A 199 8.25 -5.79 1.45
C LEU A 199 8.84 -4.79 2.45
N VAL A 200 7.99 -3.91 2.98
CA VAL A 200 8.36 -2.91 3.99
C VAL A 200 8.72 -3.59 5.31
N THR A 201 7.99 -4.64 5.69
CA THR A 201 8.31 -5.43 6.88
C THR A 201 9.66 -6.14 6.72
N ALA A 202 9.94 -6.75 5.56
CA ALA A 202 11.22 -7.38 5.28
C ALA A 202 12.40 -6.38 5.38
N LEU A 203 12.24 -5.17 4.83
CA LEU A 203 13.20 -4.07 4.99
C LEU A 203 13.42 -3.75 6.48
N GLY A 204 12.34 -3.59 7.24
CA GLY A 204 12.39 -3.25 8.66
C GLY A 204 13.02 -4.34 9.51
N VAL A 205 12.70 -5.60 9.24
CA VAL A 205 13.31 -6.77 9.90
C VAL A 205 14.79 -6.86 9.58
N GLY A 206 15.17 -6.75 8.28
CA GLY A 206 16.57 -6.77 7.86
C GLY A 206 17.40 -5.67 8.54
N LEU A 207 16.85 -4.46 8.63
CA LEU A 207 17.50 -3.35 9.31
C LEU A 207 17.60 -3.57 10.83
N ALA A 208 16.50 -4.00 11.47
CA ALA A 208 16.47 -4.20 12.92
C ALA A 208 17.37 -5.35 13.38
N THR A 209 17.56 -6.38 12.56
CA THR A 209 18.51 -7.48 12.85
C THR A 209 19.98 -7.02 12.76
N ALA A 210 20.27 -6.05 11.88
CA ALA A 210 21.62 -5.49 11.75
C ALA A 210 22.01 -4.55 12.90
N ILE A 211 21.03 -3.94 13.59
CA ILE A 211 21.26 -2.92 14.62
C ILE A 211 21.05 -3.54 16.02
N LYS A 212 22.10 -3.54 16.86
CA LYS A 212 22.01 -4.04 18.23
C LYS A 212 20.97 -3.26 19.05
N GLY A 213 20.14 -4.00 19.79
CA GLY A 213 19.13 -3.42 20.69
C GLY A 213 17.81 -3.05 20.02
N ARG A 214 17.59 -3.46 18.75
CA ARG A 214 16.32 -3.33 18.05
C ARG A 214 15.52 -4.64 18.08
N ASN A 215 14.20 -4.52 18.10
CA ASN A 215 13.30 -5.67 18.01
C ASN A 215 12.77 -5.79 16.59
N PRO A 216 13.13 -6.85 15.83
CA PRO A 216 12.72 -7.02 14.44
C PRO A 216 11.19 -7.00 14.26
N ILE A 217 10.43 -7.52 15.22
CA ILE A 217 8.97 -7.57 15.13
C ILE A 217 8.37 -6.17 15.31
N THR A 218 8.64 -5.51 16.43
CA THR A 218 8.03 -4.20 16.74
C THR A 218 8.53 -3.08 15.83
N ASP A 219 9.82 -3.11 15.49
CA ASP A 219 10.43 -2.11 14.64
C ASP A 219 10.10 -2.33 13.17
N GLY A 220 10.06 -3.58 12.71
CA GLY A 220 9.67 -3.92 11.33
C GLY A 220 8.21 -3.55 11.02
N PHE A 221 7.28 -3.99 11.86
CA PHE A 221 5.85 -3.64 11.70
C PHE A 221 5.56 -2.15 11.86
N GLY A 222 6.35 -1.43 12.65
CA GLY A 222 6.20 0.02 12.81
C GLY A 222 6.31 0.81 11.51
N LEU A 223 7.07 0.31 10.52
CA LEU A 223 7.19 0.90 9.19
C LEU A 223 5.86 0.92 8.42
N VAL A 224 5.04 -0.11 8.57
CA VAL A 224 3.74 -0.24 7.89
C VAL A 224 2.79 0.89 8.28
N VAL A 225 2.79 1.28 9.55
CA VAL A 225 1.94 2.37 10.04
C VAL A 225 2.30 3.70 9.38
N PHE A 226 3.59 3.99 9.18
CA PHE A 226 4.00 5.19 8.44
C PHE A 226 3.58 5.13 6.97
N ALA A 227 3.68 3.96 6.34
CA ALA A 227 3.25 3.74 4.96
C ALA A 227 1.75 3.98 4.76
N SER A 228 0.92 3.81 5.80
CA SER A 228 -0.51 4.11 5.72
C SER A 228 -0.86 5.57 6.02
N LEU A 229 -0.21 6.19 6.99
CA LEU A 229 -0.57 7.55 7.43
C LEU A 229 -0.02 8.66 6.52
N THR A 230 1.19 8.48 6.02
CA THR A 230 1.86 9.53 5.21
C THR A 230 1.13 9.82 3.89
N PRO A 231 0.62 8.83 3.12
CA PRO A 231 -0.18 9.11 1.92
C PRO A 231 -1.43 9.93 2.20
N ILE A 232 -2.10 9.73 3.34
CA ILE A 232 -3.28 10.52 3.72
C ILE A 232 -2.93 12.00 3.81
N ILE A 233 -1.83 12.32 4.49
CA ILE A 233 -1.34 13.70 4.66
C ILE A 233 -0.99 14.33 3.29
N PHE A 234 -0.22 13.60 2.46
CA PHE A 234 0.24 14.12 1.18
C PHE A 234 -0.91 14.31 0.18
N VAL A 235 -1.87 13.39 0.14
CA VAL A 235 -3.04 13.50 -0.76
C VAL A 235 -3.99 14.60 -0.30
N MET A 236 -4.21 14.77 1.03
CA MET A 236 -4.95 15.93 1.53
C MET A 236 -4.26 17.24 1.18
N ALA A 237 -2.95 17.32 1.38
CA ALA A 237 -2.17 18.49 1.00
C ALA A 237 -2.30 18.77 -0.51
N TYR A 238 -2.10 17.75 -1.36
CA TYR A 238 -2.30 17.86 -2.81
C TYR A 238 -3.67 18.44 -3.17
N GLY A 239 -4.74 17.91 -2.55
CA GLY A 239 -6.10 18.40 -2.81
C GLY A 239 -6.41 19.81 -2.30
N MET A 240 -5.58 20.38 -1.43
CA MET A 240 -5.69 21.80 -1.01
C MET A 240 -5.05 22.76 -2.02
N PHE A 241 -4.17 22.25 -2.93
CA PHE A 241 -3.46 23.06 -3.92
C PHE A 241 -4.02 22.91 -5.35
N VAL A 242 -4.83 21.92 -5.60
CA VAL A 242 -5.51 21.64 -6.88
C VAL A 242 -6.99 21.97 -6.77
#